data_add8f21ec53d2f349866a5a741d20938
#
_entry.id   add8f21ec53d2f349866a5a741d20938
#
_cell.length_a   1.000
_cell.length_b   1.000
_cell.length_c   1.000
_cell.angle_alpha   90.00
_cell.angle_beta   90.00
_cell.angle_gamma   90.00
#
_symmetry.space_group_name_H-M   'P 1'
#
loop_
_entity.id
_entity.type
_entity.pdbx_description
1 polymer ?
#
loop_
_entity_poly.entity_id
_entity_poly.type
_entity_poly.pdbx_seq_one_letter_code
_entity_poly.pdbx_strand_id
1 'polypeptide(L)'
;MKKIQLDTSGPLGSEGIRFAELGEGRFRAALAAARGFPAVPNALQFQVRGAADTPLEIEATFEHSEPQGKLDEYFHSATPDFETFLPLPWAEPINARANRLLIPATGWNEFHVGMQFTFPAEALETRLALWGRHPHAIVDTLGTSIMGRPIRRITITDTHSPAPLSSRWHHYIVNQHPGEGNARWRIASMIDWLLSDDPAASDLRSRAIVTAVPLLCPDGPANGWRRVNADGIDMNRCFRLEGLDEREQTREAWLFQRELETLHFGPTPVDTLWCMHTWPGIVEPFMDGLGLEFGQQLGDFKALADCFRKLTSPERVKPLRNRETPGMPVTWNGGPRRKYGITTALIEGGGEPPLMNEHLAAGVELMRVIATFWKGFRTV
;
A
#
# COMPACT_ATOMS: atom_id res chain seq x y z
N MET A 1 6.29 -36.49 16.65
CA MET A 1 6.05 -35.39 15.70
C MET A 1 6.14 -34.07 16.47
N LYS A 2 6.74 -33.02 15.90
CA LYS A 2 6.71 -31.69 16.50
C LYS A 2 5.27 -31.17 16.43
N LYS A 3 4.76 -30.59 17.55
CA LYS A 3 3.44 -29.99 17.56
C LYS A 3 3.43 -28.75 16.67
N ILE A 4 2.48 -28.69 15.74
CA ILE A 4 2.26 -27.50 14.88
C ILE A 4 1.70 -26.38 15.76
N GLN A 5 2.24 -25.19 15.63
CA GLN A 5 1.84 -24.00 16.37
C GLN A 5 1.44 -22.89 15.40
N LEU A 6 0.29 -22.27 15.67
CA LEU A 6 -0.19 -21.06 14.99
C LEU A 6 -0.14 -19.89 15.96
N ASP A 7 0.51 -18.79 15.56
CA ASP A 7 0.76 -17.62 16.40
C ASP A 7 0.39 -16.33 15.68
N THR A 8 -0.17 -15.37 16.37
CA THR A 8 -0.59 -14.06 15.84
C THR A 8 0.10 -12.88 16.53
N SER A 9 1.11 -13.14 17.35
CA SER A 9 1.83 -12.10 18.11
C SER A 9 3.01 -11.48 17.36
N GLY A 10 3.28 -11.94 16.14
CA GLY A 10 4.44 -11.52 15.33
C GLY A 10 4.21 -10.24 14.49
N PRO A 11 5.07 -10.03 13.49
CA PRO A 11 4.97 -8.91 12.54
C PRO A 11 3.70 -8.93 11.69
N LEU A 12 3.10 -10.12 11.51
CA LEU A 12 1.77 -10.34 10.96
C LEU A 12 0.89 -11.02 12.01
N GLY A 13 -0.24 -10.42 12.29
CA GLY A 13 -1.21 -10.94 13.23
C GLY A 13 -2.65 -10.70 12.78
N SER A 14 -3.59 -11.21 13.55
CA SER A 14 -5.01 -10.97 13.35
C SER A 14 -5.67 -10.77 14.70
N GLU A 15 -6.04 -9.54 15.01
CA GLU A 15 -6.63 -9.19 16.32
C GLU A 15 -7.89 -10.01 16.58
N GLY A 16 -7.92 -10.64 17.77
CA GLY A 16 -9.08 -11.40 18.23
C GLY A 16 -9.32 -12.75 17.53
N ILE A 17 -8.45 -13.20 16.65
CA ILE A 17 -8.53 -14.54 16.05
C ILE A 17 -8.39 -15.62 17.10
N ARG A 18 -9.13 -16.71 16.95
CA ARG A 18 -9.01 -17.90 17.81
C ARG A 18 -8.82 -19.14 16.95
N PHE A 19 -7.77 -19.90 17.24
CA PHE A 19 -7.51 -21.18 16.58
C PHE A 19 -8.01 -22.34 17.43
N ALA A 20 -8.60 -23.35 16.75
CA ALA A 20 -8.93 -24.65 17.33
C ALA A 20 -8.40 -25.75 16.41
N GLU A 21 -7.65 -26.69 16.96
CA GLU A 21 -7.17 -27.87 16.23
C GLU A 21 -8.34 -28.83 15.97
N LEU A 22 -8.51 -29.24 14.72
CA LEU A 22 -9.57 -30.19 14.28
C LEU A 22 -9.01 -31.58 13.99
N GLY A 23 -7.71 -31.72 13.91
CA GLY A 23 -6.97 -32.93 13.60
C GLY A 23 -5.57 -32.58 13.08
N GLU A 24 -4.81 -33.60 12.72
CA GLU A 24 -3.45 -33.39 12.22
C GLU A 24 -3.44 -32.46 11.00
N GLY A 25 -2.74 -31.32 11.11
CA GLY A 25 -2.64 -30.31 10.05
C GLY A 25 -3.94 -29.52 9.77
N ARG A 26 -5.01 -29.75 10.54
CA ARG A 26 -6.32 -29.10 10.32
C ARG A 26 -6.70 -28.20 11.47
N PHE A 27 -7.04 -26.96 11.17
CA PHE A 27 -7.38 -25.95 12.16
C PHE A 27 -8.64 -25.18 11.76
N ARG A 28 -9.40 -24.74 12.75
CA ARG A 28 -10.41 -23.69 12.58
C ARG A 28 -9.85 -22.36 13.07
N ALA A 29 -10.01 -21.33 12.28
CA ALA A 29 -9.67 -19.96 12.58
C ALA A 29 -10.96 -19.14 12.67
N ALA A 30 -11.41 -18.81 13.88
CA ALA A 30 -12.55 -17.91 14.08
C ALA A 30 -12.05 -16.47 14.03
N LEU A 31 -12.41 -15.73 12.98
CA LEU A 31 -11.99 -14.35 12.76
C LEU A 31 -12.85 -13.39 13.59
N ALA A 32 -12.22 -12.35 14.13
CA ALA A 32 -12.93 -11.24 14.73
C ALA A 32 -13.26 -10.17 13.69
N ALA A 33 -14.28 -9.36 13.99
CA ALA A 33 -14.62 -8.18 13.19
C ALA A 33 -13.53 -7.10 13.26
N ALA A 34 -13.32 -6.40 12.16
CA ALA A 34 -12.44 -5.25 12.12
C ALA A 34 -13.01 -4.11 12.97
N ARG A 35 -12.13 -3.35 13.62
CA ARG A 35 -12.51 -2.19 14.42
C ARG A 35 -13.34 -1.21 13.61
N GLY A 36 -14.45 -0.74 14.15
CA GLY A 36 -15.37 0.19 13.47
C GLY A 36 -16.16 -0.39 12.29
N PHE A 37 -15.92 -1.67 11.91
CA PHE A 37 -16.58 -2.34 10.78
C PHE A 37 -17.03 -3.74 11.17
N PRO A 38 -18.13 -3.87 11.92
CA PRO A 38 -18.58 -5.16 12.46
C PRO A 38 -18.94 -6.20 11.39
N ALA A 39 -19.23 -5.77 10.17
CA ALA A 39 -19.53 -6.66 9.04
C ALA A 39 -18.28 -7.11 8.26
N VAL A 40 -17.08 -6.64 8.61
CA VAL A 40 -15.83 -6.95 7.89
C VAL A 40 -14.89 -7.71 8.82
N PRO A 41 -14.38 -8.89 8.47
CA PRO A 41 -13.40 -9.60 9.27
C PRO A 41 -12.01 -8.93 9.19
N ASN A 42 -11.23 -9.09 10.26
CA ASN A 42 -9.79 -8.89 10.17
C ASN A 42 -9.17 -9.86 9.15
N ALA A 43 -8.04 -9.51 8.58
CA ALA A 43 -7.32 -10.40 7.67
C ALA A 43 -6.88 -11.68 8.38
N LEU A 44 -6.98 -12.81 7.68
CA LEU A 44 -6.41 -14.08 8.13
C LEU A 44 -4.89 -14.01 7.98
N GLN A 45 -4.20 -13.72 9.09
CA GLN A 45 -2.74 -13.58 9.14
C GLN A 45 -2.20 -14.25 10.41
N PHE A 46 -1.15 -15.04 10.27
CA PHE A 46 -0.54 -15.79 11.38
C PHE A 46 0.84 -16.33 10.99
N GLN A 47 1.60 -16.68 12.01
CA GLN A 47 2.85 -17.42 11.88
C GLN A 47 2.58 -18.90 12.12
N VAL A 48 3.28 -19.75 11.37
CA VAL A 48 3.28 -21.21 11.50
C VAL A 48 4.64 -21.69 11.95
N ARG A 49 4.68 -22.62 12.90
CA ARG A 49 5.89 -23.33 13.32
C ARG A 49 5.66 -24.84 13.36
N GLY A 50 6.66 -25.59 12.89
CA GLY A 50 6.67 -27.05 12.97
C GLY A 50 5.89 -27.78 11.88
N ALA A 51 5.60 -27.14 10.74
CA ALA A 51 4.81 -27.71 9.65
C ALA A 51 5.56 -27.86 8.31
N ALA A 52 6.92 -27.98 8.33
CA ALA A 52 7.73 -28.02 7.10
C ALA A 52 7.19 -29.04 6.07
N ASP A 53 6.94 -30.27 6.50
CA ASP A 53 6.55 -31.38 5.66
C ASP A 53 5.05 -31.72 5.75
N THR A 54 4.29 -30.90 6.48
CA THR A 54 2.85 -31.15 6.73
C THR A 54 2.01 -30.11 6.02
N PRO A 55 1.16 -30.48 5.04
CA PRO A 55 0.19 -29.55 4.50
C PRO A 55 -0.83 -29.15 5.56
N LEU A 56 -1.31 -27.90 5.49
CA LEU A 56 -2.30 -27.41 6.44
C LEU A 56 -3.61 -27.09 5.74
N GLU A 57 -4.71 -27.31 6.45
CA GLU A 57 -6.06 -26.87 6.10
C GLU A 57 -6.58 -25.92 7.17
N ILE A 58 -6.91 -24.70 6.78
CA ILE A 58 -7.46 -23.69 7.68
C ILE A 58 -8.92 -23.44 7.29
N GLU A 59 -9.85 -23.85 8.15
CA GLU A 59 -11.26 -23.45 8.08
C GLU A 59 -11.42 -22.09 8.73
N ALA A 60 -11.41 -21.03 7.93
CA ALA A 60 -11.61 -19.67 8.44
C ALA A 60 -13.09 -19.34 8.52
N THR A 61 -13.56 -18.96 9.69
CA THR A 61 -14.98 -18.67 9.97
C THR A 61 -15.17 -17.23 10.42
N PHE A 62 -16.31 -16.63 10.04
CA PHE A 62 -16.71 -15.30 10.46
C PHE A 62 -18.21 -15.30 10.80
N GLU A 63 -18.57 -14.87 12.02
CA GLU A 63 -19.92 -15.06 12.57
C GLU A 63 -20.98 -14.09 12.03
N HIS A 64 -20.58 -12.97 11.40
CA HIS A 64 -21.52 -11.98 10.89
C HIS A 64 -22.21 -12.42 9.59
N SER A 65 -23.50 -12.07 9.46
CA SER A 65 -24.37 -12.59 8.40
C SER A 65 -24.12 -12.04 7.00
N GLU A 66 -23.43 -10.93 6.89
CA GLU A 66 -23.11 -10.27 5.61
C GLU A 66 -21.64 -9.87 5.59
N PRO A 67 -20.72 -10.79 5.30
CA PRO A 67 -19.32 -10.45 5.21
C PRO A 67 -19.07 -9.62 3.95
N GLN A 68 -18.84 -8.33 4.13
CA GLN A 68 -18.15 -7.53 3.14
C GLN A 68 -16.65 -7.88 3.25
N GLY A 69 -16.04 -8.28 2.13
CA GLY A 69 -14.63 -8.64 2.09
C GLY A 69 -14.37 -10.08 2.55
N LYS A 70 -14.92 -11.02 1.82
CA LYS A 70 -14.70 -12.46 2.00
C LYS A 70 -13.23 -12.83 1.84
N LEU A 71 -12.80 -13.92 2.46
CA LEU A 71 -11.44 -14.47 2.29
C LEU A 71 -11.13 -14.85 0.83
N ASP A 72 -12.14 -15.18 0.05
CA ASP A 72 -12.07 -15.51 -1.37
C ASP A 72 -11.92 -14.29 -2.29
N GLU A 73 -11.98 -13.04 -1.77
CA GLU A 73 -11.72 -11.84 -2.55
C GLU A 73 -10.23 -11.57 -2.75
N TYR A 74 -9.36 -12.15 -1.93
CA TYR A 74 -7.92 -11.95 -1.98
C TYR A 74 -7.18 -13.28 -1.96
N PHE A 75 -6.13 -13.39 -2.78
CA PHE A 75 -5.23 -14.51 -2.61
C PHE A 75 -4.42 -14.35 -1.31
N HIS A 76 -3.91 -15.48 -0.81
CA HIS A 76 -3.00 -15.52 0.32
C HIS A 76 -1.62 -15.98 -0.14
N SER A 77 -0.61 -15.67 0.62
CA SER A 77 0.74 -16.19 0.41
C SER A 77 1.36 -16.67 1.71
N ALA A 78 2.30 -17.60 1.57
CA ALA A 78 3.21 -17.99 2.64
C ALA A 78 4.59 -17.42 2.38
N THR A 79 5.32 -17.04 3.45
CA THR A 79 6.66 -16.47 3.36
C THR A 79 7.48 -16.79 4.62
N PRO A 80 8.75 -17.23 4.49
CA PRO A 80 9.64 -17.41 5.64
C PRO A 80 10.29 -16.10 6.11
N ASP A 81 10.44 -15.11 5.21
CA ASP A 81 11.34 -13.97 5.37
C ASP A 81 10.80 -12.63 4.84
N PHE A 82 9.56 -12.58 4.35
CA PHE A 82 8.95 -11.44 3.67
C PHE A 82 9.66 -10.98 2.38
N GLU A 83 10.49 -11.81 1.79
CA GLU A 83 11.14 -11.60 0.49
C GLU A 83 10.83 -12.75 -0.47
N THR A 84 10.79 -13.97 0.05
CA THR A 84 10.44 -15.19 -0.68
C THR A 84 8.97 -15.50 -0.46
N PHE A 85 8.18 -15.62 -1.52
CA PHE A 85 6.75 -15.87 -1.41
C PHE A 85 6.32 -17.12 -2.18
N LEU A 86 5.45 -17.89 -1.54
CA LEU A 86 4.67 -18.95 -2.15
C LEU A 86 3.21 -18.49 -2.22
N PRO A 87 2.69 -18.13 -3.40
CA PRO A 87 1.24 -17.91 -3.56
C PRO A 87 0.48 -19.17 -3.21
N LEU A 88 -0.56 -19.02 -2.39
CA LEU A 88 -1.41 -20.14 -2.00
C LEU A 88 -2.59 -20.27 -2.96
N PRO A 89 -3.19 -21.47 -3.08
CA PRO A 89 -4.47 -21.62 -3.76
C PRO A 89 -5.51 -20.66 -3.19
N TRP A 90 -6.44 -20.21 -4.03
CA TRP A 90 -7.54 -19.38 -3.56
C TRP A 90 -8.33 -20.12 -2.48
N ALA A 91 -8.77 -19.35 -1.47
CA ALA A 91 -9.64 -19.91 -0.45
C ALA A 91 -10.97 -20.35 -1.06
N GLU A 92 -11.39 -21.58 -0.76
CA GLU A 92 -12.62 -22.15 -1.28
C GLU A 92 -13.77 -21.88 -0.31
N PRO A 93 -14.94 -21.41 -0.78
CA PRO A 93 -16.11 -21.25 0.09
C PRO A 93 -16.63 -22.63 0.57
N ILE A 94 -16.76 -22.81 1.87
CA ILE A 94 -17.46 -23.95 2.49
C ILE A 94 -18.95 -23.62 2.58
N ASN A 95 -19.27 -22.41 3.04
CA ASN A 95 -20.62 -21.86 3.15
C ASN A 95 -20.54 -20.32 3.25
N ALA A 96 -21.67 -19.64 3.47
CA ALA A 96 -21.74 -18.18 3.56
C ALA A 96 -20.87 -17.56 4.67
N ARG A 97 -20.39 -18.36 5.65
CA ARG A 97 -19.64 -17.89 6.82
C ARG A 97 -18.29 -18.58 7.02
N ALA A 98 -17.90 -19.44 6.09
CA ALA A 98 -16.66 -20.21 6.21
C ALA A 98 -15.99 -20.42 4.86
N ASN A 99 -14.67 -20.24 4.84
CA ASN A 99 -13.82 -20.52 3.70
C ASN A 99 -12.71 -21.48 4.12
N ARG A 100 -12.25 -22.30 3.19
CA ARG A 100 -11.13 -23.23 3.36
C ARG A 100 -9.89 -22.67 2.66
N LEU A 101 -8.82 -22.46 3.40
CA LEU A 101 -7.50 -22.13 2.86
C LEU A 101 -6.62 -23.37 2.96
N LEU A 102 -6.06 -23.82 1.83
CA LEU A 102 -5.10 -24.91 1.75
C LEU A 102 -3.69 -24.34 1.68
N ILE A 103 -2.80 -24.83 2.53
CA ILE A 103 -1.38 -24.47 2.55
C ILE A 103 -0.60 -25.76 2.27
N PRO A 104 0.08 -25.89 1.12
CA PRO A 104 0.89 -27.06 0.81
C PRO A 104 2.06 -27.19 1.79
N ALA A 105 2.69 -28.32 1.85
CA ALA A 105 3.96 -28.50 2.55
C ALA A 105 4.99 -27.55 1.93
N THR A 106 5.52 -26.62 2.74
CA THR A 106 6.38 -25.53 2.24
C THR A 106 7.84 -25.87 2.29
N GLY A 107 8.24 -26.88 3.05
CA GLY A 107 9.65 -27.15 3.42
C GLY A 107 10.20 -26.17 4.48
N TRP A 108 9.44 -25.15 4.89
CA TRP A 108 9.84 -24.19 5.90
C TRP A 108 9.35 -24.60 7.28
N ASN A 109 10.25 -24.69 8.25
CA ASN A 109 9.83 -25.02 9.64
C ASN A 109 9.11 -23.85 10.32
N GLU A 110 9.37 -22.63 9.89
CA GLU A 110 8.75 -21.41 10.36
C GLU A 110 8.44 -20.51 9.17
N PHE A 111 7.20 -20.02 9.09
CA PHE A 111 6.76 -19.12 8.04
C PHE A 111 5.51 -18.34 8.44
N HIS A 112 5.24 -17.27 7.72
CA HIS A 112 4.04 -16.44 7.89
C HIS A 112 3.05 -16.72 6.77
N VAL A 113 1.78 -16.66 7.09
CA VAL A 113 0.66 -16.69 6.13
C VAL A 113 -0.07 -15.36 6.23
N GLY A 114 -0.40 -14.77 5.10
CA GLY A 114 -1.17 -13.54 5.09
C GLY A 114 -1.80 -13.24 3.73
N MET A 115 -2.65 -12.23 3.75
CA MET A 115 -3.38 -11.76 2.59
C MET A 115 -2.43 -11.08 1.60
N GLN A 116 -2.51 -11.43 0.33
CA GLN A 116 -1.64 -10.95 -0.75
C GLN A 116 -0.14 -11.27 -0.49
N PHE A 117 0.77 -10.55 -1.12
CA PHE A 117 2.18 -10.53 -0.74
C PHE A 117 2.34 -9.58 0.44
N THR A 118 2.48 -10.13 1.61
CA THR A 118 2.53 -9.37 2.85
C THR A 118 3.76 -8.45 2.92
N PHE A 119 3.58 -7.28 3.51
CA PHE A 119 4.65 -6.30 3.69
C PHE A 119 4.46 -5.62 5.05
N PRO A 120 4.91 -6.24 6.15
CA PRO A 120 4.80 -5.67 7.50
C PRO A 120 5.78 -4.51 7.73
N ALA A 121 5.63 -3.83 8.88
CA ALA A 121 6.48 -2.71 9.24
C ALA A 121 7.96 -3.12 9.34
N GLU A 122 8.25 -4.33 9.81
CA GLU A 122 9.60 -4.89 9.94
C GLU A 122 10.28 -5.08 8.58
N ALA A 123 9.54 -5.54 7.55
CA ALA A 123 10.06 -5.63 6.19
C ALA A 123 10.35 -4.22 5.61
N LEU A 124 9.51 -3.24 5.93
CA LEU A 124 9.74 -1.84 5.55
C LEU A 124 11.02 -1.31 6.21
N GLU A 125 11.24 -1.54 7.51
CA GLU A 125 12.46 -1.10 8.21
C GLU A 125 13.73 -1.68 7.59
N THR A 126 13.69 -2.95 7.20
CA THR A 126 14.81 -3.60 6.50
C THR A 126 15.14 -2.90 5.18
N ARG A 127 14.13 -2.58 4.38
CA ARG A 127 14.32 -1.87 3.11
C ARG A 127 14.75 -0.41 3.32
N LEU A 128 14.20 0.28 4.29
CA LEU A 128 14.61 1.65 4.62
C LEU A 128 16.06 1.73 5.08
N ALA A 129 16.54 0.72 5.83
CA ALA A 129 17.95 0.64 6.21
C ALA A 129 18.87 0.45 4.99
N LEU A 130 18.40 -0.22 3.94
CA LEU A 130 19.13 -0.36 2.67
C LEU A 130 19.07 0.93 1.84
N TRP A 131 17.87 1.46 1.61
CA TRP A 131 17.66 2.67 0.81
C TRP A 131 18.33 3.90 1.40
N GLY A 132 18.32 4.05 2.74
CA GLY A 132 18.93 5.18 3.44
C GLY A 132 20.46 5.25 3.35
N ARG A 133 21.11 4.22 2.80
CA ARG A 133 22.57 4.24 2.48
C ARG A 133 22.85 4.96 1.16
N HIS A 134 21.84 5.17 0.33
CA HIS A 134 22.00 5.80 -0.97
C HIS A 134 22.15 7.32 -0.80
N PRO A 135 23.13 7.98 -1.48
CA PRO A 135 23.43 9.40 -1.29
C PRO A 135 22.27 10.36 -1.65
N HIS A 136 21.31 9.89 -2.46
CA HIS A 136 20.14 10.67 -2.87
C HIS A 136 18.89 10.38 -2.04
N ALA A 137 18.98 9.54 -0.99
CA ALA A 137 17.84 9.16 -0.15
C ALA A 137 17.99 9.73 1.27
N ILE A 138 16.93 10.31 1.78
CA ILE A 138 16.80 10.75 3.18
C ILE A 138 15.64 9.96 3.78
N VAL A 139 15.94 9.17 4.81
CA VAL A 139 14.93 8.42 5.58
C VAL A 139 14.69 9.12 6.90
N ASP A 140 13.46 9.43 7.20
CA ASP A 140 13.05 10.03 8.46
C ASP A 140 11.69 9.51 8.96
N THR A 141 11.14 10.16 9.96
CA THR A 141 9.88 9.77 10.59
C THR A 141 8.90 10.94 10.52
N LEU A 142 7.76 10.73 9.85
CA LEU A 142 6.66 11.69 9.81
C LEU A 142 6.05 11.93 11.20
N GLY A 143 6.03 10.89 12.02
CA GLY A 143 5.52 10.87 13.39
C GLY A 143 5.36 9.44 13.87
N THR A 144 4.55 9.25 14.92
CA THR A 144 4.23 7.93 15.45
C THR A 144 2.74 7.65 15.30
N SER A 145 2.39 6.40 15.02
CA SER A 145 1.02 5.89 15.01
C SER A 145 0.38 5.96 16.41
N ILE A 146 -0.90 5.65 16.50
CA ILE A 146 -1.62 5.57 17.78
C ILE A 146 -0.98 4.57 18.73
N MET A 147 -0.49 3.41 18.24
CA MET A 147 0.18 2.39 19.06
C MET A 147 1.68 2.65 19.22
N GLY A 148 2.19 3.80 18.78
CA GLY A 148 3.58 4.24 19.02
C GLY A 148 4.59 3.75 17.97
N ARG A 149 4.17 3.11 16.88
CA ARG A 149 5.08 2.71 15.80
C ARG A 149 5.46 3.92 14.93
N PRO A 150 6.72 4.02 14.46
CA PRO A 150 7.12 5.11 13.58
C PRO A 150 6.41 5.03 12.23
N ILE A 151 5.89 6.14 11.76
CA ILE A 151 5.41 6.33 10.39
C ILE A 151 6.60 6.80 9.57
N ARG A 152 7.16 5.92 8.76
CA ARG A 152 8.39 6.17 8.02
C ARG A 152 8.14 6.90 6.72
N ARG A 153 9.04 7.82 6.43
CA ARG A 153 9.08 8.59 5.19
C ARG A 153 10.46 8.47 4.56
N ILE A 154 10.50 8.38 3.23
CA ILE A 154 11.73 8.48 2.44
C ILE A 154 11.56 9.60 1.41
N THR A 155 12.55 10.47 1.32
CA THR A 155 12.62 11.52 0.29
C THR A 155 13.84 11.27 -0.58
N ILE A 156 13.64 11.28 -1.90
CA ILE A 156 14.67 10.98 -2.89
C ILE A 156 14.79 12.14 -3.86
N THR A 157 15.99 12.70 -3.98
CA THR A 157 16.32 13.77 -4.92
C THR A 157 17.84 13.90 -5.02
N ASP A 158 18.36 14.37 -6.15
CA ASP A 158 19.78 14.67 -6.27
C ASP A 158 20.10 16.04 -5.65
N THR A 159 20.71 16.04 -4.47
CA THR A 159 21.10 17.28 -3.78
C THR A 159 22.26 18.02 -4.45
N HIS A 160 22.98 17.38 -5.36
CA HIS A 160 24.08 17.96 -6.14
C HIS A 160 23.63 18.55 -7.48
N SER A 161 22.38 18.32 -7.88
CA SER A 161 21.83 18.94 -9.07
C SER A 161 21.85 20.47 -8.95
N PRO A 162 22.28 21.21 -10.00
CA PRO A 162 22.33 22.68 -9.96
C PRO A 162 20.94 23.33 -9.90
N ALA A 163 19.88 22.57 -10.19
CA ALA A 163 18.52 23.09 -10.14
C ALA A 163 18.08 23.31 -8.68
N PRO A 164 17.56 24.49 -8.31
CA PRO A 164 17.05 24.74 -6.98
C PRO A 164 15.84 23.82 -6.70
N LEU A 165 15.68 23.41 -5.44
CA LEU A 165 14.58 22.52 -5.04
C LEU A 165 13.19 23.10 -5.38
N SER A 166 13.03 24.43 -5.32
CA SER A 166 11.77 25.13 -5.64
C SER A 166 11.35 25.01 -7.12
N SER A 167 12.30 24.73 -8.02
CA SER A 167 12.01 24.52 -9.45
C SER A 167 11.80 23.05 -9.81
N ARG A 168 11.88 22.13 -8.86
CA ARG A 168 11.70 20.69 -9.10
C ARG A 168 10.26 20.30 -8.91
N TRP A 169 9.80 19.32 -9.70
CA TRP A 169 8.53 18.66 -9.47
C TRP A 169 8.55 17.91 -8.13
N HIS A 170 7.48 17.95 -7.36
CA HIS A 170 7.36 17.19 -6.12
C HIS A 170 6.26 16.14 -6.25
N HIS A 171 6.66 14.87 -6.33
CA HIS A 171 5.76 13.71 -6.40
C HIS A 171 5.69 13.04 -5.03
N TYR A 172 4.48 12.95 -4.47
CA TYR A 172 4.26 12.30 -3.18
C TYR A 172 3.53 10.96 -3.38
N ILE A 173 4.05 9.88 -2.81
CA ILE A 173 3.55 8.50 -2.97
C ILE A 173 3.18 7.97 -1.60
N VAL A 174 1.98 7.40 -1.44
CA VAL A 174 1.51 6.92 -0.13
C VAL A 174 0.63 5.69 -0.26
N ASN A 175 0.77 4.73 0.67
CA ASN A 175 -0.22 3.67 0.88
C ASN A 175 -0.92 3.89 2.21
N GLN A 176 -2.23 4.06 2.16
CA GLN A 176 -3.06 4.38 3.33
C GLN A 176 -3.60 3.13 4.02
N HIS A 177 -4.04 2.12 3.27
CA HIS A 177 -4.67 0.94 3.84
C HIS A 177 -3.63 -0.11 4.27
N PRO A 178 -3.59 -0.50 5.54
CA PRO A 178 -2.55 -1.37 6.06
C PRO A 178 -2.60 -2.82 5.54
N GLY A 179 -3.75 -3.29 5.05
CA GLY A 179 -3.90 -4.63 4.50
C GLY A 179 -3.40 -4.79 3.05
N GLU A 180 -3.02 -3.71 2.37
CA GLU A 180 -2.73 -3.72 0.93
C GLU A 180 -1.24 -3.94 0.62
N GLY A 181 -0.73 -5.13 0.92
CA GLY A 181 0.69 -5.50 0.76
C GLY A 181 1.22 -5.30 -0.66
N ASN A 182 0.46 -5.66 -1.68
CA ASN A 182 0.87 -5.51 -3.07
C ASN A 182 1.11 -4.04 -3.48
N ALA A 183 0.35 -3.09 -2.91
CA ALA A 183 0.59 -1.67 -3.13
C ALA A 183 1.98 -1.25 -2.60
N ARG A 184 2.37 -1.78 -1.43
CA ARG A 184 3.69 -1.51 -0.84
C ARG A 184 4.84 -2.11 -1.63
N TRP A 185 4.65 -3.31 -2.20
CA TRP A 185 5.64 -3.90 -3.11
C TRP A 185 5.85 -3.08 -4.38
N ARG A 186 4.77 -2.51 -4.94
CA ARG A 186 4.88 -1.55 -6.05
C ARG A 186 5.64 -0.29 -5.64
N ILE A 187 5.34 0.28 -4.45
CA ILE A 187 6.10 1.42 -3.93
C ILE A 187 7.58 1.05 -3.72
N ALA A 188 7.87 -0.14 -3.19
CA ALA A 188 9.23 -0.59 -3.01
C ALA A 188 10.00 -0.64 -4.34
N SER A 189 9.41 -1.20 -5.39
CA SER A 189 10.06 -1.25 -6.71
C SER A 189 10.18 0.13 -7.37
N MET A 190 9.25 1.06 -7.12
CA MET A 190 9.37 2.46 -7.53
C MET A 190 10.62 3.09 -6.90
N ILE A 191 10.84 2.85 -5.60
CA ILE A 191 12.00 3.35 -4.87
C ILE A 191 13.28 2.68 -5.36
N ASP A 192 13.29 1.35 -5.51
CA ASP A 192 14.44 0.59 -6.00
C ASP A 192 14.88 1.10 -7.38
N TRP A 193 13.93 1.28 -8.31
CA TRP A 193 14.24 1.84 -9.62
C TRP A 193 14.74 3.27 -9.51
N LEU A 194 14.10 4.10 -8.69
CA LEU A 194 14.49 5.50 -8.51
C LEU A 194 15.91 5.64 -7.94
N LEU A 195 16.37 4.68 -7.15
CA LEU A 195 17.73 4.63 -6.59
C LEU A 195 18.73 3.86 -7.46
N SER A 196 18.31 3.32 -8.60
CA SER A 196 19.19 2.58 -9.52
C SER A 196 20.03 3.53 -10.39
N ASP A 197 20.97 2.91 -11.14
CA ASP A 197 21.81 3.57 -12.13
C ASP A 197 21.10 3.77 -13.49
N ASP A 198 19.79 3.51 -13.61
CA ASP A 198 19.02 3.77 -14.82
C ASP A 198 19.13 5.26 -15.16
N PRO A 199 19.58 5.63 -16.39
CA PRO A 199 19.72 7.03 -16.79
C PRO A 199 18.44 7.86 -16.61
N ALA A 200 17.27 7.26 -16.81
CA ALA A 200 15.99 7.95 -16.62
C ALA A 200 15.68 8.17 -15.13
N ALA A 201 16.11 7.27 -14.24
CA ALA A 201 16.02 7.47 -12.80
C ALA A 201 16.96 8.58 -12.33
N SER A 202 18.18 8.61 -12.83
CA SER A 202 19.14 9.69 -12.55
C SER A 202 18.63 11.05 -13.02
N ASP A 203 18.09 11.11 -14.25
CA ASP A 203 17.47 12.33 -14.79
C ASP A 203 16.31 12.80 -13.91
N LEU A 204 15.41 11.89 -13.49
CA LEU A 204 14.30 12.23 -12.61
C LEU A 204 14.79 12.79 -11.27
N ARG A 205 15.76 12.13 -10.60
CA ARG A 205 16.33 12.62 -9.34
C ARG A 205 16.90 14.04 -9.45
N SER A 206 17.46 14.40 -10.61
CA SER A 206 18.08 15.72 -10.82
C SER A 206 17.06 16.86 -10.88
N ARG A 207 15.80 16.60 -11.23
CA ARG A 207 14.75 17.59 -11.51
C ARG A 207 13.45 17.38 -10.76
N ALA A 208 13.39 16.37 -9.88
CA ALA A 208 12.23 16.09 -9.04
C ALA A 208 12.63 15.79 -7.59
N ILE A 209 11.68 15.98 -6.71
CA ILE A 209 11.66 15.48 -5.36
C ILE A 209 10.60 14.36 -5.33
N VAL A 210 10.96 13.17 -4.92
CA VAL A 210 10.02 12.08 -4.72
C VAL A 210 9.98 11.74 -3.25
N THR A 211 8.84 11.96 -2.62
CA THR A 211 8.60 11.60 -1.21
C THR A 211 7.66 10.40 -1.16
N ALA A 212 7.98 9.41 -0.34
CA ALA A 212 7.11 8.26 -0.14
C ALA A 212 6.86 7.97 1.34
N VAL A 213 5.61 7.64 1.67
CA VAL A 213 5.18 7.03 2.93
C VAL A 213 4.58 5.66 2.59
N PRO A 214 5.41 4.60 2.53
CA PRO A 214 4.97 3.29 2.05
C PRO A 214 3.92 2.63 2.93
N LEU A 215 3.82 2.99 4.21
CA LEU A 215 2.89 2.43 5.18
C LEU A 215 2.44 3.52 6.16
N LEU A 216 1.32 4.16 5.87
CA LEU A 216 0.78 5.24 6.70
C LEU A 216 0.23 4.73 8.04
N CYS A 217 -0.29 3.49 8.07
CA CYS A 217 -0.81 2.86 9.28
C CYS A 217 0.04 1.63 9.65
N PRO A 218 1.21 1.80 10.32
CA PRO A 218 2.14 0.71 10.61
C PRO A 218 1.62 -0.29 11.67
N ASP A 219 0.57 0.04 12.40
CA ASP A 219 -0.06 -0.86 13.37
C ASP A 219 -0.88 -1.97 12.72
N GLY A 220 -1.40 -1.71 11.50
CA GLY A 220 -2.38 -2.58 10.89
C GLY A 220 -1.88 -3.98 10.53
N PRO A 221 -0.70 -4.18 9.93
CA PRO A 221 -0.23 -5.51 9.57
C PRO A 221 -0.12 -6.47 10.77
N ALA A 222 0.37 -5.99 11.91
CA ALA A 222 0.49 -6.80 13.11
C ALA A 222 -0.85 -7.14 13.77
N ASN A 223 -1.93 -6.43 13.40
CA ASN A 223 -3.27 -6.63 13.95
C ASN A 223 -4.28 -7.19 12.93
N GLY A 224 -3.87 -7.41 11.68
CA GLY A 224 -4.76 -7.89 10.63
C GLY A 224 -5.78 -6.85 10.14
N TRP A 225 -5.57 -5.58 10.44
CA TRP A 225 -6.47 -4.53 9.98
C TRP A 225 -6.25 -4.29 8.48
N ARG A 226 -7.35 -4.36 7.74
CA ARG A 226 -7.29 -4.26 6.28
C ARG A 226 -7.34 -2.82 5.79
N ARG A 227 -8.18 -1.98 6.43
CA ARG A 227 -8.50 -0.61 5.99
C ARG A 227 -8.32 0.44 7.07
N VAL A 228 -8.41 0.04 8.32
CA VAL A 228 -8.55 0.94 9.47
C VAL A 228 -7.27 1.04 10.27
N ASN A 229 -7.19 2.07 11.10
CA ASN A 229 -6.18 2.21 12.14
C ASN A 229 -6.72 1.74 13.51
N ALA A 230 -5.99 2.03 14.59
CA ALA A 230 -6.35 1.64 15.95
C ALA A 230 -7.65 2.27 16.48
N ASP A 231 -8.08 3.41 15.90
CA ASP A 231 -9.37 4.04 16.22
C ASP A 231 -10.55 3.43 15.44
N GLY A 232 -10.30 2.47 14.55
CA GLY A 232 -11.31 1.91 13.65
C GLY A 232 -11.71 2.85 12.51
N ILE A 233 -10.88 3.82 12.18
CA ILE A 233 -11.13 4.80 11.12
C ILE A 233 -10.55 4.29 9.80
N ASP A 234 -11.36 4.28 8.73
CA ASP A 234 -10.90 3.99 7.37
C ASP A 234 -9.88 5.04 6.93
N MET A 235 -8.66 4.59 6.68
CA MET A 235 -7.53 5.45 6.38
C MET A 235 -7.63 6.18 5.03
N ASN A 236 -8.64 5.89 4.21
CA ASN A 236 -8.97 6.66 3.00
C ASN A 236 -10.37 7.33 3.09
N ARG A 237 -10.84 7.65 4.31
CA ARG A 237 -12.09 8.40 4.57
C ARG A 237 -11.91 9.46 5.66
N CYS A 238 -10.68 9.92 5.89
CA CYS A 238 -10.31 10.73 7.05
C CYS A 238 -9.67 12.08 6.71
N PHE A 239 -9.62 12.48 5.43
CA PHE A 239 -9.19 13.83 5.03
C PHE A 239 -10.23 14.87 5.44
N ARG A 240 -9.79 16.06 5.89
CA ARG A 240 -10.64 17.17 6.29
C ARG A 240 -10.42 18.42 5.45
N LEU A 241 -11.48 18.94 4.83
CA LEU A 241 -11.44 20.19 4.06
C LEU A 241 -11.31 21.42 4.96
N GLU A 242 -11.94 21.38 6.12
CA GLU A 242 -12.19 22.56 6.98
C GLU A 242 -11.03 22.87 7.94
N GLY A 243 -9.93 22.20 7.81
CA GLY A 243 -8.76 22.48 8.64
C GLY A 243 -8.25 21.30 9.44
N LEU A 244 -7.16 21.54 10.13
CA LEU A 244 -6.45 20.56 10.95
C LEU A 244 -6.81 20.78 12.41
N ASP A 245 -7.50 19.86 13.02
CA ASP A 245 -7.59 19.75 14.47
C ASP A 245 -7.12 18.36 14.90
N GLU A 246 -5.99 18.30 15.64
CA GLU A 246 -5.43 17.05 16.14
C GLU A 246 -6.39 16.28 17.04
N ARG A 247 -7.32 16.96 17.69
CA ARG A 247 -8.30 16.34 18.60
C ARG A 247 -9.49 15.74 17.88
N GLU A 248 -9.73 16.15 16.64
CA GLU A 248 -10.90 15.74 15.86
C GLU A 248 -10.54 14.77 14.73
N GLN A 249 -9.27 14.59 14.46
CA GLN A 249 -8.78 13.72 13.39
C GLN A 249 -7.93 12.61 13.99
N THR A 250 -8.06 11.40 13.45
CA THR A 250 -7.19 10.31 13.88
C THR A 250 -5.73 10.61 13.60
N ARG A 251 -4.82 10.18 14.47
CA ARG A 251 -3.44 10.65 14.55
C ARG A 251 -2.66 10.53 13.24
N GLU A 252 -2.71 9.37 12.59
CA GLU A 252 -1.98 9.13 11.34
C GLU A 252 -2.48 10.04 10.22
N ALA A 253 -3.80 10.24 10.14
CA ALA A 253 -4.42 11.13 9.17
C ALA A 253 -4.04 12.60 9.43
N TRP A 254 -4.05 13.03 10.68
CA TRP A 254 -3.65 14.38 11.08
C TRP A 254 -2.18 14.65 10.72
N LEU A 255 -1.27 13.72 11.04
CA LEU A 255 0.14 13.84 10.70
C LEU A 255 0.36 13.97 9.19
N PHE A 256 -0.31 13.14 8.42
CA PHE A 256 -0.17 13.15 6.96
C PHE A 256 -0.79 14.41 6.33
N GLN A 257 -1.95 14.84 6.79
CA GLN A 257 -2.57 16.07 6.28
C GLN A 257 -1.74 17.30 6.63
N ARG A 258 -1.21 17.37 7.85
CA ARG A 258 -0.30 18.45 8.28
C ARG A 258 0.97 18.50 7.43
N GLU A 259 1.52 17.35 7.08
CA GLU A 259 2.66 17.24 6.16
C GLU A 259 2.33 17.84 4.80
N LEU A 260 1.22 17.40 4.17
CA LEU A 260 0.79 17.92 2.88
C LEU A 260 0.54 19.44 2.93
N GLU A 261 -0.05 19.96 4.00
CA GLU A 261 -0.30 21.38 4.19
C GLU A 261 1.01 22.16 4.37
N THR A 262 1.95 21.64 5.17
CA THR A 262 3.28 22.24 5.37
C THR A 262 4.05 22.32 4.05
N LEU A 263 4.02 21.26 3.27
CA LEU A 263 4.68 21.23 1.95
C LEU A 263 3.98 22.15 0.95
N HIS A 264 2.64 22.18 0.94
CA HIS A 264 1.88 23.02 0.02
C HIS A 264 2.18 24.50 0.16
N PHE A 265 2.29 24.99 1.40
CA PHE A 265 2.64 26.38 1.69
C PHE A 265 4.15 26.63 1.82
N GLY A 266 4.96 25.59 1.69
CA GLY A 266 6.42 25.64 1.76
C GLY A 266 7.10 25.93 0.43
N PRO A 267 8.44 25.93 0.41
CA PRO A 267 9.23 26.22 -0.79
C PRO A 267 9.18 25.09 -1.84
N THR A 268 8.72 23.91 -1.47
CA THR A 268 8.65 22.72 -2.33
C THR A 268 7.25 22.10 -2.30
N PRO A 269 6.23 22.81 -2.80
CA PRO A 269 4.85 22.31 -2.77
C PRO A 269 4.70 20.99 -3.53
N VAL A 270 3.82 20.14 -3.03
CA VAL A 270 3.48 18.86 -3.68
C VAL A 270 2.69 19.14 -4.95
N ASP A 271 3.20 18.68 -6.09
CA ASP A 271 2.54 18.79 -7.40
C ASP A 271 1.61 17.60 -7.66
N THR A 272 2.05 16.41 -7.27
CA THR A 272 1.25 15.19 -7.49
C THR A 272 1.22 14.30 -6.24
N LEU A 273 0.05 13.72 -5.94
CA LEU A 273 -0.14 12.75 -4.87
C LEU A 273 -0.65 11.42 -5.44
N TRP A 274 0.15 10.38 -5.26
CA TRP A 274 -0.10 9.03 -5.75
C TRP A 274 -0.56 8.14 -4.60
N CYS A 275 -1.87 7.88 -4.52
CA CYS A 275 -2.49 7.02 -3.52
C CYS A 275 -2.45 5.58 -4.02
N MET A 276 -1.55 4.79 -3.46
CA MET A 276 -1.30 3.41 -3.88
C MET A 276 -2.19 2.46 -3.08
N HIS A 277 -3.06 1.77 -3.78
CA HIS A 277 -4.03 0.83 -3.21
C HIS A 277 -3.98 -0.52 -3.90
N THR A 278 -4.72 -1.48 -3.36
CA THR A 278 -4.98 -2.77 -3.98
C THR A 278 -6.45 -3.10 -3.87
N TRP A 279 -7.09 -3.37 -5.01
CA TRP A 279 -8.47 -3.83 -5.09
C TRP A 279 -8.53 -5.21 -5.75
N PRO A 280 -9.38 -6.15 -5.29
CA PRO A 280 -9.55 -7.45 -5.94
C PRO A 280 -9.95 -7.31 -7.41
N GLY A 281 -9.29 -8.03 -8.29
CA GLY A 281 -9.66 -8.16 -9.70
C GLY A 281 -9.44 -6.92 -10.57
N ILE A 282 -8.82 -5.83 -10.07
CA ILE A 282 -8.61 -4.61 -10.83
C ILE A 282 -7.13 -4.22 -10.82
N VAL A 283 -6.51 -4.16 -11.99
CA VAL A 283 -5.20 -3.55 -12.24
C VAL A 283 -5.45 -2.27 -13.02
N GLU A 284 -6.10 -1.28 -12.39
CA GLU A 284 -6.41 -0.02 -13.05
C GLU A 284 -5.89 1.17 -12.24
N PRO A 285 -5.01 1.99 -12.80
CA PRO A 285 -4.78 3.31 -12.25
C PRO A 285 -6.02 4.17 -12.53
N PHE A 286 -6.58 4.76 -11.47
CA PHE A 286 -7.58 5.81 -11.59
C PHE A 286 -6.90 7.13 -11.29
N MET A 287 -7.02 8.07 -12.19
CA MET A 287 -6.70 9.45 -11.91
C MET A 287 -8.01 10.20 -11.64
N ASP A 288 -8.22 10.56 -10.40
CA ASP A 288 -9.37 11.35 -10.02
C ASP A 288 -9.06 12.81 -10.32
N GLY A 289 -9.67 13.28 -11.39
CA GLY A 289 -9.74 14.68 -11.70
C GLY A 289 -8.51 15.36 -12.26
N LEU A 290 -7.85 14.78 -13.19
CA LEU A 290 -7.20 15.53 -14.26
C LEU A 290 -8.26 16.17 -15.17
N GLY A 291 -9.37 16.59 -14.60
CA GLY A 291 -10.38 17.36 -15.29
C GLY A 291 -9.95 18.82 -15.37
N LEU A 292 -10.39 19.47 -16.40
CA LEU A 292 -10.11 20.85 -16.81
C LEU A 292 -10.25 21.93 -15.71
N GLU A 293 -10.88 21.63 -14.57
CA GLU A 293 -11.08 22.61 -13.50
C GLU A 293 -9.83 22.94 -12.67
N PHE A 294 -8.84 22.02 -12.63
CA PHE A 294 -7.62 22.21 -11.84
C PHE A 294 -6.34 21.97 -12.65
N GLY A 295 -6.48 21.69 -13.92
CA GLY A 295 -5.46 21.08 -14.77
C GLY A 295 -4.55 22.04 -15.54
N GLN A 296 -4.48 23.32 -15.24
CA GLN A 296 -3.56 24.20 -15.94
C GLN A 296 -2.08 23.83 -15.73
N GLN A 297 -1.76 23.16 -14.60
CA GLN A 297 -0.39 22.71 -14.33
C GLN A 297 -0.03 21.36 -14.98
N LEU A 298 -1.02 20.54 -15.36
CA LEU A 298 -0.78 19.18 -15.84
C LEU A 298 -0.97 18.99 -17.33
N GLY A 299 -1.33 20.05 -18.02
CA GLY A 299 -1.62 19.93 -19.41
C GLY A 299 -2.75 18.92 -19.67
N ASP A 300 -2.64 18.16 -20.68
CA ASP A 300 -3.65 17.32 -21.25
C ASP A 300 -3.69 15.92 -20.60
N PHE A 301 -4.81 15.55 -19.96
CA PHE A 301 -5.05 14.17 -19.48
C PHE A 301 -4.82 13.14 -20.58
N LYS A 302 -5.14 13.48 -21.84
CA LYS A 302 -4.88 12.64 -22.99
C LYS A 302 -3.39 12.36 -23.16
N ALA A 303 -2.55 13.37 -22.99
CA ALA A 303 -1.09 13.20 -23.09
C ALA A 303 -0.56 12.28 -21.98
N LEU A 304 -1.08 12.38 -20.78
CA LEU A 304 -0.73 11.46 -19.67
C LEU A 304 -1.24 10.05 -19.95
N ALA A 305 -2.47 9.89 -20.42
CA ALA A 305 -3.02 8.59 -20.79
C ALA A 305 -2.25 7.96 -21.97
N ASP A 306 -1.78 8.76 -22.92
CA ASP A 306 -0.90 8.31 -24.01
C ASP A 306 0.47 7.87 -23.49
N CYS A 307 1.00 8.57 -22.49
CA CYS A 307 2.26 8.21 -21.82
C CYS A 307 2.10 6.86 -21.09
N PHE A 308 1.02 6.67 -20.36
CA PHE A 308 0.70 5.38 -19.73
C PHE A 308 0.64 4.26 -20.77
N ARG A 309 -0.14 4.41 -21.85
CA ARG A 309 -0.26 3.38 -22.90
C ARG A 309 1.05 3.02 -23.57
N LYS A 310 2.00 3.93 -23.63
CA LYS A 310 3.31 3.70 -24.27
C LYS A 310 4.32 3.03 -23.35
N LEU A 311 4.22 3.25 -22.05
CA LEU A 311 5.24 2.87 -21.08
C LEU A 311 4.81 1.77 -20.14
N THR A 312 3.54 1.38 -20.15
CA THR A 312 3.01 0.31 -19.30
C THR A 312 2.52 -0.86 -20.15
N SER A 313 2.67 -2.06 -19.61
CA SER A 313 2.08 -3.26 -20.21
C SER A 313 0.57 -3.27 -19.99
N PRO A 314 -0.25 -3.45 -21.04
CA PRO A 314 -1.72 -3.52 -20.89
C PRO A 314 -2.19 -4.66 -19.99
N GLU A 315 -1.38 -5.71 -19.83
CA GLU A 315 -1.66 -6.83 -18.94
C GLU A 315 -1.46 -6.44 -17.48
N ARG A 316 -0.58 -5.46 -17.18
CA ARG A 316 -0.25 -5.01 -15.83
C ARG A 316 -0.97 -3.73 -15.44
N VAL A 317 -1.06 -2.79 -16.36
CA VAL A 317 -1.61 -1.47 -16.10
C VAL A 317 -2.63 -1.13 -17.17
N LYS A 318 -3.90 -1.13 -16.78
CA LYS A 318 -4.98 -0.74 -17.69
C LYS A 318 -5.01 0.76 -17.94
N PRO A 319 -5.69 1.22 -19.02
CA PRO A 319 -5.77 2.63 -19.35
C PRO A 319 -6.30 3.46 -18.20
N LEU A 320 -5.72 4.65 -18.04
CA LEU A 320 -6.21 5.64 -17.09
C LEU A 320 -7.68 5.98 -17.37
N ARG A 321 -8.46 6.05 -16.30
CA ARG A 321 -9.83 6.58 -16.34
C ARG A 321 -9.83 7.98 -15.73
N ASN A 322 -10.36 8.94 -16.49
CA ASN A 322 -10.70 10.24 -15.93
C ASN A 322 -12.09 10.13 -15.29
N ARG A 323 -12.18 10.38 -14.00
CA ARG A 323 -13.47 10.61 -13.34
C ARG A 323 -13.76 12.10 -13.39
N GLU A 324 -14.75 12.48 -14.15
CA GLU A 324 -15.25 13.87 -14.24
C GLU A 324 -15.75 14.37 -12.88
N THR A 325 -16.31 13.46 -12.07
CA THR A 325 -16.72 13.77 -10.71
C THR A 325 -15.51 13.77 -9.78
N PRO A 326 -15.25 14.85 -9.06
CA PRO A 326 -14.26 14.87 -8.00
C PRO A 326 -14.51 13.72 -7.02
N GLY A 327 -13.46 13.03 -6.59
CA GLY A 327 -13.56 12.04 -5.53
C GLY A 327 -14.19 12.61 -4.27
N MET A 328 -14.65 11.74 -3.38
CA MET A 328 -15.21 12.18 -2.11
C MET A 328 -14.23 13.09 -1.37
N PRO A 329 -14.67 14.22 -0.81
CA PRO A 329 -13.76 15.19 -0.17
C PRO A 329 -13.02 14.63 1.04
N VAL A 330 -13.49 13.52 1.58
CA VAL A 330 -12.88 12.83 2.73
C VAL A 330 -11.77 11.84 2.35
N THR A 331 -11.56 11.61 1.05
CA THR A 331 -10.50 10.71 0.56
C THR A 331 -9.21 11.47 0.26
N TRP A 332 -8.07 10.76 0.28
CA TRP A 332 -6.78 11.37 -0.02
C TRP A 332 -6.57 11.70 -1.51
N ASN A 333 -7.36 11.13 -2.39
CA ASN A 333 -7.37 11.55 -3.79
C ASN A 333 -8.38 12.68 -4.09
N GLY A 334 -9.44 12.82 -3.32
CA GLY A 334 -10.44 13.88 -3.51
C GLY A 334 -10.15 15.15 -2.70
N GLY A 335 -9.81 14.99 -1.42
CA GLY A 335 -9.61 16.10 -0.49
C GLY A 335 -8.44 17.03 -0.83
N PRO A 336 -7.20 16.53 -0.95
CA PRO A 336 -6.04 17.35 -1.29
C PRO A 336 -6.18 18.08 -2.63
N ARG A 337 -6.82 17.45 -3.60
CA ARG A 337 -7.14 18.10 -4.85
C ARG A 337 -8.04 19.29 -4.68
N ARG A 338 -9.14 19.15 -3.91
CA ARG A 338 -10.11 20.24 -3.67
C ARG A 338 -9.52 21.36 -2.83
N LYS A 339 -8.73 21.00 -1.81
CA LYS A 339 -8.21 21.98 -0.86
C LYS A 339 -6.96 22.69 -1.35
N TYR A 340 -6.05 21.97 -2.01
CA TYR A 340 -4.72 22.47 -2.36
C TYR A 340 -4.47 22.54 -3.87
N GLY A 341 -5.38 22.03 -4.72
CA GLY A 341 -5.15 21.93 -6.16
C GLY A 341 -4.08 20.89 -6.55
N ILE A 342 -3.71 19.99 -5.63
CA ILE A 342 -2.74 18.92 -5.91
C ILE A 342 -3.34 17.94 -6.91
N THR A 343 -2.58 17.56 -7.91
CA THR A 343 -2.97 16.45 -8.78
C THR A 343 -2.91 15.15 -8.03
N THR A 344 -4.01 14.43 -8.05
CA THR A 344 -4.10 13.18 -7.32
C THR A 344 -4.35 12.01 -8.26
N ALA A 345 -3.69 10.88 -7.99
CA ALA A 345 -3.92 9.61 -8.65
C ALA A 345 -4.28 8.55 -7.62
N LEU A 346 -5.34 7.81 -7.88
CA LEU A 346 -5.68 6.60 -7.17
C LEU A 346 -5.24 5.40 -8.02
N ILE A 347 -4.28 4.63 -7.53
CA ILE A 347 -3.74 3.45 -8.20
C ILE A 347 -4.25 2.22 -7.47
N GLU A 348 -5.13 1.48 -8.13
CA GLU A 348 -5.66 0.20 -7.65
C GLU A 348 -5.01 -0.97 -8.40
N GLY A 349 -5.19 -2.18 -7.93
CA GLY A 349 -4.83 -3.37 -8.69
C GLY A 349 -4.16 -4.47 -7.91
N GLY A 350 -4.06 -5.65 -8.53
CA GLY A 350 -3.37 -6.81 -8.00
C GLY A 350 -4.22 -7.73 -7.13
N GLY A 351 -5.52 -7.86 -7.42
CA GLY A 351 -6.42 -8.81 -6.74
C GLY A 351 -6.29 -10.24 -7.22
N GLU A 352 -5.87 -10.47 -8.46
CA GLU A 352 -5.61 -11.82 -8.95
C GLU A 352 -4.22 -12.30 -8.54
N PRO A 353 -3.94 -13.64 -8.48
CA PRO A 353 -2.63 -14.13 -8.06
C PRO A 353 -1.58 -13.79 -9.13
N PRO A 354 -1.08 -12.59 -9.15
CA PRO A 354 0.00 -12.24 -10.02
C PRO A 354 1.27 -12.79 -9.41
N LEU A 355 2.23 -12.96 -10.23
CA LEU A 355 3.57 -13.24 -9.76
C LEU A 355 4.12 -11.97 -9.09
N MET A 356 4.94 -12.10 -8.06
CA MET A 356 5.55 -10.96 -7.38
C MET A 356 6.26 -10.01 -8.36
N ASN A 357 6.96 -10.57 -9.36
CA ASN A 357 7.64 -9.79 -10.40
C ASN A 357 6.69 -8.88 -11.21
N GLU A 358 5.40 -9.22 -11.33
CA GLU A 358 4.42 -8.35 -12.00
C GLU A 358 4.14 -7.09 -11.20
N HIS A 359 4.04 -7.19 -9.85
CA HIS A 359 3.88 -6.01 -9.00
C HIS A 359 5.12 -5.12 -9.03
N LEU A 360 6.32 -5.74 -9.00
CA LEU A 360 7.57 -5.00 -9.07
C LEU A 360 7.71 -4.29 -10.42
N ALA A 361 7.39 -4.98 -11.53
CA ALA A 361 7.41 -4.38 -12.85
C ALA A 361 6.40 -3.22 -12.98
N ALA A 362 5.18 -3.38 -12.46
CA ALA A 362 4.16 -2.33 -12.48
C ALA A 362 4.62 -1.06 -11.74
N GLY A 363 5.29 -1.19 -10.59
CA GLY A 363 5.86 -0.04 -9.89
C GLY A 363 6.92 0.70 -10.72
N VAL A 364 7.84 -0.03 -11.35
CA VAL A 364 8.84 0.56 -12.25
C VAL A 364 8.18 1.26 -13.44
N GLU A 365 7.19 0.65 -14.07
CA GLU A 365 6.43 1.25 -15.19
C GLU A 365 5.78 2.56 -14.77
N LEU A 366 5.15 2.62 -13.58
CA LEU A 366 4.54 3.84 -13.04
C LEU A 366 5.59 4.96 -12.84
N MET A 367 6.77 4.63 -12.30
CA MET A 367 7.84 5.63 -12.15
C MET A 367 8.37 6.12 -13.50
N ARG A 368 8.48 5.26 -14.50
CA ARG A 368 8.86 5.66 -15.87
C ARG A 368 7.82 6.59 -16.51
N VAL A 369 6.53 6.39 -16.22
CA VAL A 369 5.48 7.33 -16.65
C VAL A 369 5.70 8.69 -16.00
N ILE A 370 5.92 8.74 -14.67
CA ILE A 370 6.21 9.98 -13.95
C ILE A 370 7.43 10.68 -14.56
N ALA A 371 8.53 9.96 -14.74
CA ALA A 371 9.76 10.48 -15.30
C ALA A 371 9.59 11.03 -16.74
N THR A 372 8.72 10.42 -17.53
CA THR A 372 8.52 10.80 -18.93
C THR A 372 7.52 11.93 -19.08
N PHE A 373 6.45 11.95 -18.28
CA PHE A 373 5.40 12.96 -18.40
C PHE A 373 5.83 14.31 -17.81
N TRP A 374 6.36 14.33 -16.60
CA TRP A 374 6.86 15.54 -15.94
C TRP A 374 8.33 15.79 -16.31
N LYS A 375 8.57 16.06 -17.62
CA LYS A 375 9.89 16.42 -18.12
C LYS A 375 10.26 17.85 -17.76
N GLY A 376 11.57 18.09 -17.65
CA GLY A 376 12.08 19.42 -17.36
C GLY A 376 11.81 19.85 -15.93
N PHE A 377 11.89 21.14 -15.70
CA PHE A 377 11.67 21.76 -14.40
C PHE A 377 10.28 22.36 -14.33
N ARG A 378 9.79 22.51 -13.10
CA ARG A 378 8.55 23.23 -12.82
C ARG A 378 8.72 24.69 -13.27
N THR A 379 7.78 25.18 -14.07
CA THR A 379 7.65 26.63 -14.34
C THR A 379 7.06 27.28 -13.10
N VAL A 380 7.83 28.14 -12.48
CA VAL A 380 7.42 28.91 -11.29
C VAL A 380 6.48 30.03 -11.72
#